data_057b3ee9786612d119c10f2a6183f4f6
#
_entry.id   057b3ee9786612d119c10f2a6183f4f6
#
_cell.length_a   1.000
_cell.length_b   1.000
_cell.length_c   1.000
_cell.angle_alpha   90.00
_cell.angle_beta   90.00
_cell.angle_gamma   90.00
#
_symmetry.space_group_name_H-M   'P 1'
#
loop_
_entity.id
_entity.type
_entity.pdbx_description
1 polymer ?
#
loop_
_entity_poly.entity_id
_entity_poly.type
_entity_poly.pdbx_seq_one_letter_code
_entity_poly.pdbx_strand_id
1 'polypeptide(L)'
;MSNLIYRQANQDDLADIIRLLADDPLGATREDIPAAAEQPTKAYKDAFADIQNDPRNELIVLELDGDVAGCLQLTYIPGLSRRGAERAQIESVRVKSDLRGQGLGQKLFQWAIDRAREKNCALVQLTTDAARTDAHAFYERLGFTPSHTGMKLSF
;
A
#
# COMPACT_ATOMS: atom_id res chain seq x y z
N MET A 1 -22.55 12.47 -6.88
CA MET A 1 -21.89 11.29 -6.30
C MET A 1 -20.40 11.41 -6.53
N SER A 2 -19.60 11.11 -5.52
CA SER A 2 -18.14 11.13 -5.63
C SER A 2 -17.67 10.02 -6.57
N ASN A 3 -16.80 10.36 -7.51
CA ASN A 3 -16.21 9.41 -8.44
C ASN A 3 -14.94 8.81 -7.83
N LEU A 4 -14.96 7.50 -7.56
CA LEU A 4 -13.87 6.77 -6.95
C LEU A 4 -13.24 5.82 -7.97
N ILE A 5 -11.97 6.01 -8.28
CA ILE A 5 -11.24 5.25 -9.29
C ILE A 5 -10.01 4.62 -8.66
N TYR A 6 -9.79 3.32 -8.94
CA TYR A 6 -8.56 2.61 -8.64
C TYR A 6 -7.79 2.43 -9.93
N ARG A 7 -6.57 2.91 -9.98
CA ARG A 7 -5.72 2.81 -11.16
C ARG A 7 -4.25 2.62 -10.80
N GLN A 8 -3.49 2.09 -11.74
CA GLN A 8 -2.04 2.07 -11.64
C GLN A 8 -1.51 3.49 -11.46
N ALA A 9 -0.54 3.64 -10.55
CA ALA A 9 0.20 4.89 -10.41
C ALA A 9 1.03 5.16 -11.66
N ASN A 10 1.11 6.42 -12.03
CA ASN A 10 2.02 6.91 -13.06
C ASN A 10 3.06 7.87 -12.45
N GLN A 11 4.00 8.33 -13.24
CA GLN A 11 5.09 9.18 -12.77
C GLN A 11 4.60 10.50 -12.16
N ASP A 12 3.49 11.03 -12.63
CA ASP A 12 2.94 12.30 -12.13
C ASP A 12 2.32 12.15 -10.72
N ASP A 13 1.98 10.92 -10.32
CA ASP A 13 1.46 10.61 -8.99
C ASP A 13 2.55 10.52 -7.91
N LEU A 14 3.83 10.42 -8.31
CA LEU A 14 4.91 10.09 -7.38
C LEU A 14 5.04 11.10 -6.22
N ALA A 15 4.92 12.39 -6.51
CA ALA A 15 4.95 13.43 -5.48
C ALA A 15 3.80 13.29 -4.47
N ASP A 16 2.59 12.98 -4.93
CA ASP A 16 1.43 12.78 -4.08
C ASP A 16 1.56 11.50 -3.24
N ILE A 17 2.10 10.43 -3.82
CA ILE A 17 2.37 9.18 -3.10
C ILE A 17 3.40 9.43 -1.97
N ILE A 18 4.48 10.16 -2.23
CA ILE A 18 5.47 10.51 -1.19
C ILE A 18 4.80 11.30 -0.06
N ARG A 19 3.95 12.28 -0.39
CA ARG A 19 3.18 13.02 0.62
C ARG A 19 2.30 12.10 1.46
N LEU A 20 1.62 11.15 0.82
CA LEU A 20 0.79 10.16 1.52
C LEU A 20 1.61 9.26 2.46
N LEU A 21 2.78 8.79 2.02
CA LEU A 21 3.69 7.98 2.84
C LEU A 21 4.16 8.71 4.07
N ALA A 22 4.34 10.01 3.97
CA ALA A 22 4.80 10.89 5.02
C ALA A 22 3.68 11.39 5.95
N ASP A 23 2.44 11.25 5.56
CA ASP A 23 1.25 11.78 6.26
C ASP A 23 0.84 10.90 7.46
N ASP A 24 1.81 10.47 8.27
CA ASP A 24 1.60 9.86 9.57
C ASP A 24 2.85 10.05 10.47
N PRO A 25 2.74 9.90 11.82
CA PRO A 25 3.87 10.12 12.73
C PRO A 25 5.10 9.26 12.46
N LEU A 26 4.94 8.04 11.95
CA LEU A 26 6.04 7.15 11.59
C LEU A 26 6.61 7.49 10.21
N GLY A 27 5.75 7.77 9.24
CA GLY A 27 6.12 8.17 7.88
C GLY A 27 6.90 9.49 7.88
N ALA A 28 6.47 10.47 8.65
CA ALA A 28 7.11 11.78 8.74
C ALA A 28 8.59 11.74 9.15
N THR A 29 9.03 10.68 9.83
CA THR A 29 10.44 10.49 10.24
C THR A 29 11.25 9.66 9.24
N ARG A 30 10.61 9.04 8.26
CA ARG A 30 11.25 8.13 7.29
C ARG A 30 11.43 8.77 5.92
N GLU A 31 10.56 9.70 5.56
CA GLU A 31 10.50 10.29 4.23
C GLU A 31 11.18 11.66 4.18
N ASP A 32 11.81 11.96 3.05
CA ASP A 32 12.46 13.27 2.79
C ASP A 32 11.41 14.30 2.36
N ILE A 33 10.74 14.90 3.33
CA ILE A 33 9.83 16.02 3.09
C ILE A 33 10.48 17.30 3.63
N PRO A 34 10.25 18.46 3.04
CA PRO A 34 9.34 18.85 1.95
C PRO A 34 9.93 18.74 0.55
N ALA A 35 11.24 18.58 0.40
CA ALA A 35 11.90 18.66 -0.91
C ALA A 35 11.46 17.54 -1.88
N ALA A 36 11.28 16.32 -1.38
CA ALA A 36 10.87 15.19 -2.20
C ALA A 36 9.40 15.29 -2.66
N ALA A 37 8.57 16.07 -1.98
CA ALA A 37 7.17 16.27 -2.35
C ALA A 37 7.00 17.23 -3.53
N GLU A 38 7.95 18.15 -3.73
CA GLU A 38 7.94 19.07 -4.88
C GLU A 38 8.68 18.49 -6.07
N GLN A 39 9.85 17.88 -5.80
CA GLN A 39 10.66 17.19 -6.80
C GLN A 39 11.21 15.88 -6.23
N PRO A 40 10.60 14.73 -6.53
CA PRO A 40 11.06 13.44 -6.06
C PRO A 40 12.55 13.22 -6.37
N THR A 41 13.33 12.80 -5.37
CA THR A 41 14.75 12.51 -5.51
C THR A 41 14.98 11.33 -6.47
N LYS A 42 16.21 11.15 -6.93
CA LYS A 42 16.58 10.02 -7.79
C LYS A 42 16.22 8.68 -7.14
N ALA A 43 16.39 8.53 -5.83
CA ALA A 43 16.06 7.30 -5.12
C ALA A 43 14.59 6.91 -5.26
N TYR A 44 13.66 7.86 -5.10
CA TYR A 44 12.23 7.61 -5.32
C TYR A 44 11.90 7.28 -6.77
N LYS A 45 12.53 7.99 -7.72
CA LYS A 45 12.32 7.74 -9.16
C LYS A 45 12.80 6.36 -9.59
N ASP A 46 13.97 5.96 -9.10
CA ASP A 46 14.54 4.63 -9.39
C ASP A 46 13.64 3.54 -8.79
N ALA A 47 13.24 3.66 -7.51
CA ALA A 47 12.34 2.70 -6.87
C ALA A 47 10.98 2.62 -7.59
N PHE A 48 10.43 3.76 -8.02
CA PHE A 48 9.19 3.78 -8.78
C PHE A 48 9.33 3.06 -10.13
N ALA A 49 10.45 3.27 -10.84
CA ALA A 49 10.74 2.60 -12.09
C ALA A 49 10.88 1.07 -11.88
N ASP A 50 11.56 0.65 -10.81
CA ASP A 50 11.70 -0.77 -10.47
C ASP A 50 10.34 -1.42 -10.21
N ILE A 51 9.45 -0.73 -9.46
CA ILE A 51 8.08 -1.21 -9.22
C ILE A 51 7.29 -1.31 -10.52
N GLN A 52 7.36 -0.29 -11.38
CA GLN A 52 6.63 -0.28 -12.65
C GLN A 52 7.10 -1.35 -13.63
N ASN A 53 8.39 -1.67 -13.63
CA ASN A 53 8.98 -2.65 -14.54
C ASN A 53 8.84 -4.09 -14.02
N ASP A 54 8.44 -4.30 -12.77
CA ASP A 54 8.22 -5.63 -12.22
C ASP A 54 6.74 -6.02 -12.32
N PRO A 55 6.39 -7.02 -13.15
CA PRO A 55 5.01 -7.47 -13.32
C PRO A 55 4.41 -8.09 -12.05
N ARG A 56 5.23 -8.35 -11.02
CA ARG A 56 4.79 -8.82 -9.71
C ARG A 56 4.44 -7.70 -8.74
N ASN A 57 4.61 -6.45 -9.15
CA ASN A 57 4.26 -5.29 -8.32
C ASN A 57 3.16 -4.46 -8.98
N GLU A 58 2.18 -4.08 -8.21
CA GLU A 58 1.16 -3.10 -8.59
C GLU A 58 1.16 -1.97 -7.54
N LEU A 59 1.57 -0.78 -7.95
CA LEU A 59 1.41 0.44 -7.16
C LEU A 59 0.15 1.14 -7.64
N ILE A 60 -0.84 1.22 -6.74
CA ILE A 60 -2.18 1.70 -7.04
C ILE A 60 -2.43 3.02 -6.34
N VAL A 61 -3.05 3.95 -7.05
CA VAL A 61 -3.65 5.14 -6.46
C VAL A 61 -5.16 5.01 -6.43
N LEU A 62 -5.73 5.48 -5.33
CA LEU A 62 -7.16 5.73 -5.18
C LEU A 62 -7.40 7.19 -5.51
N GLU A 63 -8.12 7.43 -6.58
CA GLU A 63 -8.51 8.77 -7.02
C GLU A 63 -9.94 9.06 -6.58
N LEU A 64 -10.17 10.22 -6.01
CA LEU A 64 -11.47 10.72 -5.62
C LEU A 64 -11.71 12.06 -6.32
N ASP A 65 -12.69 12.09 -7.20
CA ASP A 65 -13.08 13.28 -7.98
C ASP A 65 -11.91 13.95 -8.76
N GLY A 66 -10.94 13.13 -9.19
CA GLY A 66 -9.76 13.58 -9.96
C GLY A 66 -8.49 13.79 -9.14
N ASP A 67 -8.58 13.76 -7.81
CA ASP A 67 -7.43 13.94 -6.91
C ASP A 67 -6.98 12.62 -6.29
N VAL A 68 -5.66 12.44 -6.11
CA VAL A 68 -5.11 11.30 -5.39
C VAL A 68 -5.51 11.36 -3.92
N ALA A 69 -6.36 10.45 -3.49
CA ALA A 69 -6.91 10.35 -2.13
C ALA A 69 -6.21 9.28 -1.28
N GLY A 70 -5.57 8.30 -1.91
CA GLY A 70 -4.88 7.23 -1.23
C GLY A 70 -4.01 6.39 -2.16
N CYS A 71 -3.24 5.48 -1.59
CA CYS A 71 -2.42 4.55 -2.35
C CYS A 71 -2.26 3.20 -1.61
N LEU A 72 -1.82 2.19 -2.34
CA LEU A 72 -1.33 0.93 -1.82
C LEU A 72 -0.35 0.30 -2.81
N GLN A 73 0.50 -0.60 -2.30
CA GLN A 73 1.32 -1.48 -3.13
C GLN A 73 0.92 -2.93 -2.88
N LEU A 74 0.74 -3.70 -3.96
CA LEU A 74 0.61 -5.14 -3.95
C LEU A 74 1.86 -5.78 -4.54
N THR A 75 2.39 -6.79 -3.86
CA THR A 75 3.46 -7.64 -4.39
C THR A 75 2.98 -9.08 -4.43
N TYR A 76 3.13 -9.73 -5.58
CA TYR A 76 2.81 -11.14 -5.77
C TYR A 76 4.08 -11.97 -5.57
N ILE A 77 4.07 -12.84 -4.56
CA ILE A 77 5.24 -13.58 -4.12
C ILE A 77 5.05 -15.06 -4.47
N PRO A 78 5.73 -15.58 -5.50
CA PRO A 78 5.71 -17.01 -5.80
C PRO A 78 6.47 -17.79 -4.73
N GLY A 79 6.08 -19.03 -4.50
CA GLY A 79 6.76 -19.90 -3.55
C GLY A 79 6.50 -21.37 -3.84
N LEU A 80 7.40 -22.23 -3.39
CA LEU A 80 7.24 -23.69 -3.53
C LEU A 80 6.35 -24.27 -2.45
N SER A 81 6.33 -23.67 -1.26
CA SER A 81 5.47 -24.13 -0.16
C SER A 81 3.98 -24.03 -0.54
N ARG A 82 3.14 -24.76 0.22
CA ARG A 82 1.69 -24.80 -0.03
C ARG A 82 1.34 -25.21 -1.47
N ARG A 83 2.10 -26.17 -2.02
CA ARG A 83 1.93 -26.73 -3.38
C ARG A 83 2.16 -25.69 -4.48
N GLY A 84 3.15 -24.81 -4.33
CA GLY A 84 3.46 -23.78 -5.30
C GLY A 84 2.50 -22.59 -5.28
N ALA A 85 1.82 -22.36 -4.15
CA ALA A 85 0.85 -21.30 -4.03
C ALA A 85 1.53 -19.92 -4.03
N GLU A 86 1.03 -19.00 -4.85
CA GLU A 86 1.37 -17.58 -4.81
C GLU A 86 0.63 -16.87 -3.68
N ARG A 87 1.25 -15.91 -3.05
CA ARG A 87 0.63 -15.05 -2.04
C ARG A 87 0.75 -13.59 -2.44
N ALA A 88 -0.21 -12.78 -2.06
CA ALA A 88 -0.15 -11.33 -2.24
C ALA A 88 0.25 -10.67 -0.91
N GLN A 89 1.14 -9.67 -0.99
CA GLN A 89 1.50 -8.83 0.13
C GLN A 89 1.02 -7.41 -0.09
N ILE A 90 0.31 -6.87 0.90
CA ILE A 90 -0.16 -5.48 0.90
C ILE A 90 0.82 -4.64 1.70
N GLU A 91 1.27 -3.55 1.11
CA GLU A 91 2.19 -2.59 1.73
C GLU A 91 1.77 -1.16 1.40
N SER A 92 2.29 -0.22 2.18
CA SER A 92 2.18 1.22 1.91
C SER A 92 0.75 1.73 1.73
N VAL A 93 -0.21 1.15 2.44
CA VAL A 93 -1.59 1.62 2.38
C VAL A 93 -1.70 2.97 3.09
N ARG A 94 -2.13 3.98 2.35
CA ARG A 94 -2.31 5.34 2.88
C ARG A 94 -3.61 5.94 2.35
N VAL A 95 -4.23 6.77 3.19
CA VAL A 95 -5.35 7.64 2.84
C VAL A 95 -5.04 9.02 3.38
N LYS A 96 -5.28 10.06 2.59
CA LYS A 96 -5.13 11.46 3.01
C LYS A 96 -5.76 11.68 4.38
N SER A 97 -5.08 12.45 5.25
CA SER A 97 -5.51 12.68 6.63
C SER A 97 -6.92 13.27 6.75
N ASP A 98 -7.25 14.23 5.89
CA ASP A 98 -8.57 14.88 5.83
C ASP A 98 -9.71 13.98 5.31
N LEU A 99 -9.36 12.85 4.71
CA LEU A 99 -10.30 11.85 4.18
C LEU A 99 -10.38 10.57 5.03
N ARG A 100 -9.64 10.51 6.13
CA ARG A 100 -9.70 9.37 7.06
C ARG A 100 -11.05 9.30 7.76
N GLY A 101 -11.42 8.12 8.22
CA GLY A 101 -12.72 7.89 8.88
C GLY A 101 -13.91 7.77 7.92
N GLN A 102 -13.72 7.95 6.61
CA GLN A 102 -14.78 7.85 5.60
C GLN A 102 -14.83 6.48 4.89
N GLY A 103 -14.14 5.48 5.42
CA GLY A 103 -14.15 4.12 4.90
C GLY A 103 -13.24 3.89 3.67
N LEU A 104 -12.46 4.88 3.23
CA LEU A 104 -11.59 4.74 2.04
C LEU A 104 -10.49 3.69 2.25
N GLY A 105 -9.93 3.59 3.45
CA GLY A 105 -8.97 2.55 3.80
C GLY A 105 -9.56 1.14 3.65
N GLN A 106 -10.78 0.93 4.13
CA GLN A 106 -11.48 -0.34 3.98
C GLN A 106 -11.71 -0.68 2.49
N LYS A 107 -12.07 0.31 1.69
CA LYS A 107 -12.27 0.14 0.25
C LYS A 107 -10.97 -0.22 -0.46
N LEU A 108 -9.85 0.40 -0.10
CA LEU A 108 -8.52 0.06 -0.62
C LEU A 108 -8.16 -1.41 -0.31
N PHE A 109 -8.34 -1.83 0.94
CA PHE A 109 -8.08 -3.22 1.33
C PHE A 109 -9.00 -4.20 0.62
N GLN A 110 -10.28 -3.89 0.49
CA GLN A 110 -11.22 -4.76 -0.23
C GLN A 110 -10.82 -4.91 -1.70
N TRP A 111 -10.45 -3.79 -2.35
CA TRP A 111 -9.95 -3.83 -3.72
C TRP A 111 -8.70 -4.73 -3.83
N ALA A 112 -7.74 -4.61 -2.92
CA ALA A 112 -6.53 -5.41 -2.91
C ALA A 112 -6.81 -6.92 -2.70
N ILE A 113 -7.73 -7.25 -1.81
CA ILE A 113 -8.16 -8.63 -1.55
C ILE A 113 -8.82 -9.22 -2.80
N ASP A 114 -9.70 -8.47 -3.45
CA ASP A 114 -10.39 -8.92 -4.66
C ASP A 114 -9.40 -9.08 -5.82
N ARG A 115 -8.44 -8.16 -5.94
CA ARG A 115 -7.36 -8.24 -6.92
C ARG A 115 -6.48 -9.47 -6.71
N ALA A 116 -6.14 -9.81 -5.47
CA ALA A 116 -5.40 -11.03 -5.15
C ALA A 116 -6.17 -12.30 -5.52
N ARG A 117 -7.48 -12.32 -5.33
CA ARG A 117 -8.35 -13.42 -5.76
C ARG A 117 -8.37 -13.57 -7.28
N GLU A 118 -8.50 -12.47 -8.03
CA GLU A 118 -8.44 -12.46 -9.49
C GLU A 118 -7.11 -13.02 -10.01
N LYS A 119 -6.02 -12.78 -9.29
CA LYS A 119 -4.68 -13.31 -9.57
C LYS A 119 -4.47 -14.76 -9.10
N ASN A 120 -5.50 -15.39 -8.53
CA ASN A 120 -5.43 -16.74 -7.97
C ASN A 120 -4.41 -16.91 -6.83
N CYS A 121 -4.15 -15.86 -6.06
CA CYS A 121 -3.33 -15.97 -4.85
C CYS A 121 -4.03 -16.84 -3.81
N ALA A 122 -3.27 -17.69 -3.13
CA ALA A 122 -3.81 -18.58 -2.09
C ALA A 122 -4.10 -17.83 -0.78
N LEU A 123 -3.42 -16.72 -0.54
CA LEU A 123 -3.61 -15.87 0.63
C LEU A 123 -3.14 -14.45 0.37
N VAL A 124 -3.60 -13.54 1.21
CA VAL A 124 -3.12 -12.17 1.32
C VAL A 124 -2.47 -11.99 2.69
N GLN A 125 -1.32 -11.35 2.74
CA GLN A 125 -0.60 -11.07 3.96
C GLN A 125 -0.20 -9.60 4.05
N LEU A 126 0.03 -9.14 5.27
CA LEU A 126 0.59 -7.83 5.57
C LEU A 126 1.39 -7.88 6.87
N THR A 127 2.22 -6.88 7.09
CA THR A 127 2.80 -6.60 8.38
C THR A 127 2.28 -5.27 8.90
N THR A 128 2.10 -5.14 10.20
CA THR A 128 1.72 -3.90 10.87
C THR A 128 2.67 -3.65 12.03
N ASP A 129 2.92 -2.38 12.32
CA ASP A 129 3.75 -2.02 13.48
C ASP A 129 3.04 -2.47 14.76
N ALA A 130 3.79 -3.14 15.65
CA ALA A 130 3.24 -3.65 16.90
C ALA A 130 2.66 -2.55 17.80
N ALA A 131 3.15 -1.32 17.66
CA ALA A 131 2.65 -0.16 18.40
C ALA A 131 1.29 0.35 17.89
N ARG A 132 0.85 -0.07 16.69
CA ARG A 132 -0.43 0.34 16.09
C ARG A 132 -1.56 -0.60 16.50
N THR A 133 -1.95 -0.57 17.78
CA THR A 133 -3.00 -1.47 18.32
C THR A 133 -4.36 -1.29 17.63
N ASP A 134 -4.73 -0.08 17.25
CA ASP A 134 -5.99 0.20 16.52
C ASP A 134 -6.01 -0.44 15.13
N ALA A 135 -4.85 -0.55 14.48
CA ALA A 135 -4.72 -1.19 13.18
C ALA A 135 -5.00 -2.71 13.25
N HIS A 136 -4.61 -3.38 14.33
CA HIS A 136 -4.88 -4.80 14.52
C HIS A 136 -6.38 -5.10 14.47
N ALA A 137 -7.19 -4.37 15.23
CA ALA A 137 -8.65 -4.53 15.22
C ALA A 137 -9.25 -4.25 13.83
N PHE A 138 -8.70 -3.28 13.11
CA PHE A 138 -9.12 -3.00 11.74
C PHE A 138 -8.86 -4.18 10.79
N TYR A 139 -7.67 -4.78 10.85
CA TYR A 139 -7.32 -5.94 10.02
C TYR A 139 -8.13 -7.18 10.37
N GLU A 140 -8.37 -7.43 11.66
CA GLU A 140 -9.22 -8.54 12.11
C GLU A 140 -10.65 -8.42 11.58
N ARG A 141 -11.22 -7.23 11.54
CA ARG A 141 -12.54 -6.99 10.93
C ARG A 141 -12.56 -7.26 9.43
N LEU A 142 -11.44 -7.16 8.74
CA LEU A 142 -11.28 -7.53 7.33
C LEU A 142 -11.04 -9.04 7.12
N GLY A 143 -10.92 -9.81 8.20
CA GLY A 143 -10.71 -11.25 8.16
C GLY A 143 -9.25 -11.70 8.25
N PHE A 144 -8.31 -10.77 8.51
CA PHE A 144 -6.93 -11.15 8.78
C PHE A 144 -6.78 -11.74 10.18
N THR A 145 -5.91 -12.72 10.32
CA THR A 145 -5.55 -13.33 11.61
C THR A 145 -4.09 -13.07 11.93
N PRO A 146 -3.76 -12.67 13.17
CA PRO A 146 -2.38 -12.43 13.60
C PRO A 146 -1.63 -13.75 13.88
N SER A 147 -1.44 -14.55 12.83
CA SER A 147 -0.91 -15.92 12.92
C SER A 147 0.62 -16.00 12.95
N HIS A 148 1.32 -14.92 12.61
CA HIS A 148 2.78 -14.88 12.48
C HIS A 148 3.35 -13.62 13.12
N THR A 149 4.58 -13.72 13.62
CA THR A 149 5.34 -12.56 14.10
C THR A 149 6.31 -12.09 13.02
N GLY A 150 6.21 -10.83 12.61
CA GLY A 150 7.16 -10.21 11.71
C GLY A 150 8.46 -9.84 12.45
N MET A 151 9.61 -10.11 11.83
CA MET A 151 10.92 -9.76 12.36
C MET A 151 11.70 -9.00 11.29
N LYS A 152 12.42 -7.94 11.69
CA LYS A 152 13.23 -7.11 10.79
C LYS A 152 14.64 -6.98 11.30
N LEU A 153 15.60 -7.10 10.40
CA LEU A 153 17.00 -6.77 10.64
C LEU A 153 17.35 -5.57 9.74
N SER A 154 17.72 -4.46 10.36
CA SER A 154 18.11 -3.24 9.63
C SER A 154 19.62 -3.18 9.46
N PHE A 155 20.07 -2.55 8.36
CA PHE A 155 21.47 -2.34 8.00
C PHE A 155 21.83 -0.87 8.04
#